data_95e8a1bf03d157ff235a46a88fb2eea7
#
_entry.id   95e8a1bf03d157ff235a46a88fb2eea7
#
_cell.length_a   1.000
_cell.length_b   1.000
_cell.length_c   1.000
_cell.angle_alpha   90.00
_cell.angle_beta   90.00
_cell.angle_gamma   90.00
#
_symmetry.space_group_name_H-M   'P 1'
#
loop_
_entity.id
_entity.type
_entity.pdbx_description
1 polymer ?
#
loop_
_entity_poly.entity_id
_entity_poly.type
_entity_poly.pdbx_seq_one_letter_code
_entity_poly.pdbx_strand_id
1 'polypeptide(L)'
;MSQPRPVLVLTHVAHEGPGLVARALDGLPITTRTVLDDPAPRLPAVADLAGLVVMGGPQDADDDAGHPGLAAERRLLAEAVDAGLPTLGVCLGMQLLALALGAPLHRRHGTEIGFAPVDVVAHDPLLAPAGPRPTVLHWHSDAVDLPAGATLLASTDATPVQAFRAGSAVGTQFHLEVDPTVLDLWLSTPQMVADLDPDEVAAIRLGSRQHLAALRPGADLGLASFAAAVRERA
;
A
#
# COMPACT_ATOMS: atom_id res chain seq x y z
N MET A 1 -1.14 7.22 -33.23
CA MET A 1 -1.33 7.57 -31.81
C MET A 1 -0.62 6.48 -31.01
N SER A 2 0.34 6.82 -30.13
CA SER A 2 0.95 5.84 -29.23
C SER A 2 -0.12 5.27 -28.29
N GLN A 3 -0.01 3.99 -27.96
CA GLN A 3 -0.91 3.41 -26.95
C GLN A 3 -0.63 4.09 -25.60
N PRO A 4 -1.67 4.33 -24.77
CA PRO A 4 -1.46 4.90 -23.45
C PRO A 4 -0.60 3.94 -22.60
N ARG A 5 0.29 4.51 -21.80
CA ARG A 5 1.15 3.72 -20.90
C ARG A 5 0.32 3.05 -19.82
N PRO A 6 0.58 1.79 -19.48
CA PRO A 6 -0.16 1.08 -18.44
C PRO A 6 0.28 1.49 -17.03
N VAL A 7 -0.61 1.27 -16.08
CA VAL A 7 -0.27 1.18 -14.66
C VAL A 7 0.13 -0.26 -14.35
N LEU A 8 1.30 -0.46 -13.76
CA LEU A 8 1.69 -1.76 -13.22
C LEU A 8 1.17 -1.88 -11.78
N VAL A 9 0.45 -2.95 -11.50
CA VAL A 9 0.01 -3.34 -10.16
C VAL A 9 0.71 -4.63 -9.77
N LEU A 10 1.55 -4.60 -8.74
CA LEU A 10 2.18 -5.78 -8.17
C LEU A 10 1.35 -6.26 -6.98
N THR A 11 1.02 -7.55 -6.99
CA THR A 11 0.26 -8.22 -5.92
C THR A 11 1.05 -9.44 -5.43
N HIS A 12 0.89 -9.82 -4.18
CA HIS A 12 1.65 -10.88 -3.55
C HIS A 12 0.77 -12.10 -3.25
N VAL A 13 -0.51 -11.88 -2.95
CA VAL A 13 -1.51 -12.93 -2.73
C VAL A 13 -2.86 -12.53 -3.36
N ALA A 14 -3.67 -13.51 -3.66
CA ALA A 14 -4.91 -13.29 -4.43
C ALA A 14 -5.98 -12.47 -3.67
N HIS A 15 -5.99 -12.52 -2.34
CA HIS A 15 -6.98 -11.83 -1.51
C HIS A 15 -6.58 -10.40 -1.15
N GLU A 16 -5.33 -9.98 -1.40
CA GLU A 16 -4.85 -8.60 -1.20
C GLU A 16 -4.70 -7.88 -2.55
N GLY A 17 -5.81 -7.78 -3.27
CA GLY A 17 -5.89 -7.06 -4.54
C GLY A 17 -6.01 -5.55 -4.37
N PRO A 18 -5.98 -4.78 -5.48
CA PRO A 18 -5.91 -3.31 -5.44
C PRO A 18 -7.22 -2.62 -5.01
N GLY A 19 -8.33 -3.32 -4.81
CA GLY A 19 -9.57 -2.77 -4.24
C GLY A 19 -9.98 -1.41 -4.83
N LEU A 20 -10.11 -0.39 -3.96
CA LEU A 20 -10.48 0.98 -4.37
C LEU A 20 -9.42 1.67 -5.22
N VAL A 21 -8.14 1.27 -5.16
CA VAL A 21 -7.09 1.80 -6.06
C VAL A 21 -7.44 1.49 -7.51
N ALA A 22 -7.83 0.23 -7.81
CA ALA A 22 -8.23 -0.14 -9.17
C ALA A 22 -9.44 0.66 -9.66
N ARG A 23 -10.41 0.95 -8.78
CA ARG A 23 -11.57 1.82 -9.10
C ARG A 23 -11.16 3.25 -9.41
N ALA A 24 -10.20 3.82 -8.65
CA ALA A 24 -9.70 5.17 -8.89
C ALA A 24 -8.94 5.27 -10.24
N LEU A 25 -8.30 4.18 -10.65
CA LEU A 25 -7.57 4.06 -11.92
C LEU A 25 -8.47 3.66 -13.12
N ASP A 26 -9.79 3.59 -12.92
CA ASP A 26 -10.71 3.23 -14.01
C ASP A 26 -10.50 4.08 -15.26
N GLY A 27 -10.58 3.42 -16.45
CA GLY A 27 -10.29 4.03 -17.74
C GLY A 27 -8.80 4.07 -18.12
N LEU A 28 -7.86 3.68 -17.23
CA LEU A 28 -6.45 3.49 -17.56
C LEU A 28 -6.13 2.01 -17.85
N PRO A 29 -5.18 1.71 -18.75
CA PRO A 29 -4.72 0.35 -18.93
C PRO A 29 -4.01 -0.11 -17.63
N ILE A 30 -4.45 -1.22 -17.05
CA ILE A 30 -3.85 -1.81 -15.86
C ILE A 30 -3.26 -3.17 -16.21
N THR A 31 -2.02 -3.42 -15.78
CA THR A 31 -1.37 -4.72 -15.84
C THR A 31 -1.09 -5.20 -14.43
N THR A 32 -1.75 -6.27 -13.98
CA THR A 32 -1.49 -6.88 -12.66
C THR A 32 -0.51 -8.04 -12.81
N ARG A 33 0.47 -8.13 -11.91
CA ARG A 33 1.46 -9.20 -11.86
C ARG A 33 1.77 -9.62 -10.44
N THR A 34 2.10 -10.90 -10.27
CA THR A 34 2.70 -11.48 -9.08
C THR A 34 4.05 -12.05 -9.47
N VAL A 35 5.12 -11.64 -8.79
CA VAL A 35 6.50 -12.00 -9.16
C VAL A 35 7.30 -12.62 -8.01
N LEU A 36 6.67 -12.91 -6.89
CA LEU A 36 7.30 -13.36 -5.64
C LEU A 36 8.34 -14.46 -5.82
N ASP A 37 8.00 -15.51 -6.54
CA ASP A 37 8.81 -16.73 -6.66
C ASP A 37 9.71 -16.72 -7.91
N ASP A 38 9.71 -15.63 -8.69
CA ASP A 38 10.56 -15.48 -9.87
C ASP A 38 11.86 -14.78 -9.49
N PRO A 39 13.03 -15.47 -9.55
CA PRO A 39 14.31 -14.86 -9.20
C PRO A 39 14.80 -13.82 -10.22
N ALA A 40 14.19 -13.77 -11.41
CA ALA A 40 14.58 -12.85 -12.48
C ALA A 40 13.34 -12.36 -13.27
N PRO A 41 12.36 -11.72 -12.61
CA PRO A 41 11.10 -11.36 -13.26
C PRO A 41 11.35 -10.30 -14.33
N ARG A 42 10.72 -10.49 -15.48
CA ARG A 42 10.73 -9.49 -16.56
C ARG A 42 9.70 -8.42 -16.25
N LEU A 43 10.10 -7.42 -15.51
CA LEU A 43 9.27 -6.23 -15.25
C LEU A 43 9.43 -5.21 -16.40
N PRO A 44 8.39 -4.41 -16.72
CA PRO A 44 8.50 -3.35 -17.71
C PRO A 44 9.48 -2.26 -17.22
N ALA A 45 10.09 -1.55 -18.15
CA ALA A 45 10.89 -0.38 -17.80
C ALA A 45 9.99 0.73 -17.25
N VAL A 46 10.49 1.49 -16.27
CA VAL A 46 9.75 2.62 -15.65
C VAL A 46 9.28 3.64 -16.69
N ALA A 47 10.06 3.85 -17.77
CA ALA A 47 9.71 4.76 -18.86
C ALA A 47 8.46 4.34 -19.65
N ASP A 48 8.10 3.05 -19.60
CA ASP A 48 6.93 2.49 -20.30
C ASP A 48 5.66 2.49 -19.42
N LEU A 49 5.75 2.99 -18.17
CA LEU A 49 4.68 3.02 -17.21
C LEU A 49 4.10 4.42 -17.01
N ALA A 50 2.79 4.50 -16.78
CA ALA A 50 2.12 5.70 -16.29
C ALA A 50 2.13 5.79 -14.77
N GLY A 51 2.15 4.65 -14.07
CA GLY A 51 2.17 4.56 -12.62
C GLY A 51 2.56 3.16 -12.13
N LEU A 52 2.93 3.08 -10.86
CA LEU A 52 3.26 1.83 -10.17
C LEU A 52 2.45 1.74 -8.88
N VAL A 53 1.84 0.59 -8.65
CA VAL A 53 1.17 0.25 -7.39
C VAL A 53 1.75 -1.06 -6.87
N VAL A 54 2.20 -1.09 -5.62
CA VAL A 54 2.68 -2.30 -4.95
C VAL A 54 1.80 -2.54 -3.74
N MET A 55 1.10 -3.67 -3.75
CA MET A 55 0.08 -4.01 -2.77
C MET A 55 0.66 -4.66 -1.51
N GLY A 56 -0.22 -5.00 -0.58
CA GLY A 56 0.08 -5.76 0.62
C GLY A 56 0.43 -7.22 0.35
N GLY A 57 0.82 -7.92 1.42
CA GLY A 57 1.14 -9.34 1.40
C GLY A 57 1.66 -9.82 2.76
N PRO A 58 1.61 -11.13 3.02
CA PRO A 58 2.03 -11.71 4.28
C PRO A 58 3.56 -11.94 4.39
N GLN A 59 4.32 -11.60 3.35
CA GLN A 59 5.76 -11.83 3.31
C GLN A 59 6.51 -10.75 4.11
N ASP A 60 7.64 -11.12 4.73
CA ASP A 60 8.61 -10.14 5.21
C ASP A 60 9.27 -9.43 4.02
N ALA A 61 9.32 -8.11 4.03
CA ALA A 61 9.78 -7.31 2.88
C ALA A 61 11.27 -7.52 2.49
N ASP A 62 12.05 -8.15 3.36
CA ASP A 62 13.47 -8.48 3.15
C ASP A 62 13.74 -9.98 3.02
N ASP A 63 12.69 -10.82 2.87
CA ASP A 63 12.84 -12.27 2.67
C ASP A 63 13.15 -12.63 1.20
N ASP A 64 14.33 -12.23 0.74
CA ASP A 64 14.80 -12.56 -0.62
C ASP A 64 15.11 -14.06 -0.81
N ALA A 65 15.32 -14.77 0.29
CA ALA A 65 15.60 -16.21 0.25
C ALA A 65 14.34 -17.03 -0.01
N GLY A 66 13.24 -16.66 0.63
CA GLY A 66 11.93 -17.28 0.43
C GLY A 66 11.21 -16.76 -0.81
N HIS A 67 11.39 -15.46 -1.11
CA HIS A 67 10.66 -14.74 -2.16
C HIS A 67 11.61 -13.87 -3.00
N PRO A 68 12.37 -14.48 -3.92
CA PRO A 68 13.44 -13.77 -4.66
C PRO A 68 12.96 -12.63 -5.55
N GLY A 69 11.67 -12.62 -5.91
CA GLY A 69 11.05 -11.53 -6.68
C GLY A 69 11.00 -10.20 -5.93
N LEU A 70 10.98 -10.20 -4.58
CA LEU A 70 10.95 -8.98 -3.77
C LEU A 70 12.15 -8.07 -4.03
N ALA A 71 13.32 -8.64 -4.28
CA ALA A 71 14.50 -7.87 -4.65
C ALA A 71 14.34 -7.12 -5.99
N ALA A 72 13.61 -7.69 -6.94
CA ALA A 72 13.30 -7.02 -8.20
C ALA A 72 12.26 -5.91 -8.02
N GLU A 73 11.27 -6.11 -7.14
CA GLU A 73 10.29 -5.09 -6.80
C GLU A 73 10.93 -3.87 -6.14
N ARG A 74 11.85 -4.09 -5.18
CA ARG A 74 12.61 -2.99 -4.55
C ARG A 74 13.46 -2.22 -5.57
N ARG A 75 14.11 -2.91 -6.52
CA ARG A 75 14.85 -2.21 -7.60
C ARG A 75 13.93 -1.36 -8.45
N LEU A 76 12.78 -1.91 -8.87
CA LEU A 76 11.77 -1.16 -9.65
C LEU A 76 11.25 0.04 -8.88
N LEU A 77 11.00 -0.09 -7.57
CA LEU A 77 10.56 1.01 -6.71
C LEU A 77 11.60 2.13 -6.63
N ALA A 78 12.89 1.80 -6.46
CA ALA A 78 13.97 2.78 -6.48
C ALA A 78 14.03 3.52 -7.82
N GLU A 79 14.02 2.79 -8.94
CA GLU A 79 13.99 3.36 -10.29
C GLU A 79 12.74 4.24 -10.52
N ALA A 80 11.58 3.85 -9.98
CA ALA A 80 10.35 4.61 -10.09
C ALA A 80 10.43 5.95 -9.35
N VAL A 81 11.01 5.96 -8.14
CA VAL A 81 11.24 7.19 -7.37
C VAL A 81 12.19 8.11 -8.11
N ASP A 82 13.33 7.60 -8.59
CA ASP A 82 14.34 8.37 -9.33
C ASP A 82 13.77 8.98 -10.63
N ALA A 83 12.88 8.26 -11.30
CA ALA A 83 12.22 8.71 -12.53
C ALA A 83 11.01 9.63 -12.28
N GLY A 84 10.65 9.88 -11.03
CA GLY A 84 9.44 10.64 -10.68
C GLY A 84 8.15 9.96 -11.14
N LEU A 85 8.11 8.62 -11.20
CA LEU A 85 6.90 7.88 -11.54
C LEU A 85 5.90 7.94 -10.39
N PRO A 86 4.61 8.32 -10.61
CA PRO A 86 3.59 8.19 -9.58
C PRO A 86 3.53 6.76 -9.04
N THR A 87 3.85 6.59 -7.76
CA THR A 87 3.99 5.28 -7.12
C THR A 87 3.21 5.25 -5.82
N LEU A 88 2.45 4.17 -5.60
CA LEU A 88 1.74 3.90 -4.36
C LEU A 88 2.19 2.54 -3.81
N GLY A 89 2.73 2.52 -2.59
CA GLY A 89 3.01 1.32 -1.82
C GLY A 89 2.00 1.17 -0.69
N VAL A 90 1.37 -0.01 -0.56
CA VAL A 90 0.41 -0.30 0.51
C VAL A 90 0.93 -1.45 1.36
N CYS A 91 0.99 -1.28 2.67
CA CYS A 91 1.43 -2.27 3.66
C CYS A 91 2.82 -2.85 3.29
N LEU A 92 2.93 -4.10 2.85
CA LEU A 92 4.18 -4.68 2.32
C LEU A 92 4.80 -3.79 1.24
N GLY A 93 3.98 -3.21 0.33
CA GLY A 93 4.46 -2.31 -0.71
C GLY A 93 5.10 -1.03 -0.16
N MET A 94 4.61 -0.48 0.95
CA MET A 94 5.26 0.63 1.65
C MET A 94 6.60 0.19 2.27
N GLN A 95 6.67 -1.00 2.86
CA GLN A 95 7.89 -1.55 3.46
C GLN A 95 8.95 -1.80 2.37
N LEU A 96 8.56 -2.38 1.23
CA LEU A 96 9.43 -2.54 0.06
C LEU A 96 9.95 -1.19 -0.46
N LEU A 97 9.10 -0.17 -0.50
CA LEU A 97 9.49 1.20 -0.88
C LEU A 97 10.51 1.79 0.12
N ALA A 98 10.29 1.61 1.42
CA ALA A 98 11.22 2.08 2.45
C ALA A 98 12.60 1.40 2.31
N LEU A 99 12.62 0.07 2.15
CA LEU A 99 13.84 -0.70 1.90
C LEU A 99 14.55 -0.28 0.60
N ALA A 100 13.79 -0.04 -0.47
CA ALA A 100 14.31 0.44 -1.76
C ALA A 100 15.03 1.80 -1.62
N LEU A 101 14.61 2.62 -0.65
CA LEU A 101 15.19 3.92 -0.32
C LEU A 101 16.24 3.85 0.81
N GLY A 102 16.62 2.64 1.24
CA GLY A 102 17.68 2.40 2.21
C GLY A 102 17.28 2.54 3.67
N ALA A 103 15.99 2.63 3.97
CA ALA A 103 15.51 2.63 5.35
C ALA A 103 15.44 1.20 5.91
N PRO A 104 15.75 0.98 7.20
CA PRO A 104 15.66 -0.34 7.82
C PRO A 104 14.21 -0.79 8.04
N LEU A 105 14.01 -2.12 8.02
CA LEU A 105 12.80 -2.81 8.43
C LEU A 105 12.96 -3.34 9.86
N HIS A 106 11.92 -3.24 10.67
CA HIS A 106 11.82 -3.76 12.03
C HIS A 106 10.71 -4.80 12.09
N ARG A 107 11.09 -6.07 12.07
CA ARG A 107 10.14 -7.19 12.08
C ARG A 107 9.43 -7.29 13.44
N ARG A 108 8.12 -7.51 13.41
CA ARG A 108 7.25 -7.66 14.59
C ARG A 108 7.39 -6.50 15.60
N HIS A 109 7.54 -5.30 15.07
CA HIS A 109 7.66 -4.08 15.86
C HIS A 109 6.41 -3.23 15.63
N GLY A 110 5.49 -3.22 16.61
CA GLY A 110 4.28 -2.39 16.52
C GLY A 110 3.11 -3.06 15.81
N THR A 111 2.75 -4.29 16.21
CA THR A 111 1.57 -4.98 15.68
C THR A 111 0.30 -4.16 15.89
N GLU A 112 -0.36 -3.83 14.80
CA GLU A 112 -1.65 -3.14 14.76
C GLU A 112 -2.59 -3.88 13.81
N ILE A 113 -3.71 -4.40 14.33
CA ILE A 113 -4.74 -5.10 13.56
C ILE A 113 -6.12 -4.57 13.96
N GLY A 114 -6.94 -4.25 12.97
CA GLY A 114 -8.29 -3.72 13.17
C GLY A 114 -8.41 -2.22 12.93
N PHE A 115 -9.52 -1.64 13.36
CA PHE A 115 -9.81 -0.22 13.13
C PHE A 115 -9.27 0.63 14.28
N ALA A 116 -8.35 1.54 13.98
CA ALA A 116 -7.81 2.50 14.93
C ALA A 116 -7.49 3.83 14.24
N PRO A 117 -7.42 4.95 14.99
CA PRO A 117 -7.06 6.23 14.42
C PRO A 117 -5.56 6.28 14.07
N VAL A 118 -5.24 7.03 13.02
CA VAL A 118 -3.87 7.42 12.66
C VAL A 118 -3.77 8.94 12.68
N ASP A 119 -2.69 9.49 13.23
CA ASP A 119 -2.45 10.93 13.27
C ASP A 119 -1.78 11.38 11.97
N VAL A 120 -2.47 12.19 11.16
CA VAL A 120 -1.91 12.80 9.95
C VAL A 120 -1.11 14.02 10.36
N VAL A 121 0.22 13.97 10.20
CA VAL A 121 1.17 14.96 10.71
C VAL A 121 1.66 15.95 9.65
N ALA A 122 1.43 15.65 8.38
CA ALA A 122 1.73 16.54 7.26
C ALA A 122 0.64 16.49 6.19
N HIS A 123 0.47 17.61 5.48
CA HIS A 123 -0.48 17.68 4.37
C HIS A 123 0.02 16.85 3.18
N ASP A 124 -0.84 15.98 2.69
CA ASP A 124 -0.59 15.19 1.47
C ASP A 124 -1.90 14.98 0.71
N PRO A 125 -1.94 15.10 -0.64
CA PRO A 125 -3.16 14.91 -1.43
C PRO A 125 -3.82 13.55 -1.24
N LEU A 126 -3.07 12.49 -0.89
CA LEU A 126 -3.64 11.17 -0.62
C LEU A 126 -4.38 11.13 0.73
N LEU A 127 -3.85 11.77 1.77
CA LEU A 127 -4.35 11.63 3.14
C LEU A 127 -5.23 12.79 3.60
N ALA A 128 -4.94 14.01 3.13
CA ALA A 128 -5.65 15.22 3.56
C ALA A 128 -7.19 15.14 3.47
N PRO A 129 -7.78 14.49 2.44
CA PRO A 129 -9.24 14.37 2.35
C PRO A 129 -9.86 13.51 3.47
N ALA A 130 -9.09 12.63 4.11
CA ALA A 130 -9.59 11.81 5.23
C ALA A 130 -9.60 12.56 6.57
N GLY A 131 -8.97 13.75 6.62
CA GLY A 131 -8.90 14.58 7.82
C GLY A 131 -7.64 14.34 8.66
N PRO A 132 -7.50 15.04 9.81
CA PRO A 132 -6.28 15.01 10.61
C PRO A 132 -6.09 13.74 11.43
N ARG A 133 -7.18 13.02 11.74
CA ARG A 133 -7.14 11.79 12.55
C ARG A 133 -8.20 10.79 12.12
N PRO A 134 -8.09 10.25 10.88
CA PRO A 134 -9.04 9.26 10.40
C PRO A 134 -8.86 7.93 11.15
N THR A 135 -9.98 7.21 11.36
CA THR A 135 -9.93 5.79 11.73
C THR A 135 -9.72 4.98 10.45
N VAL A 136 -8.65 4.22 10.40
CA VAL A 136 -8.22 3.40 9.25
C VAL A 136 -8.20 1.91 9.63
N LEU A 137 -8.09 1.03 8.64
CA LEU A 137 -7.84 -0.38 8.86
C LEU A 137 -6.33 -0.63 8.92
N HIS A 138 -5.82 -1.05 10.07
CA HIS A 138 -4.48 -1.57 10.24
C HIS A 138 -4.47 -3.08 10.09
N TRP A 139 -3.42 -3.63 9.47
CA TRP A 139 -3.21 -5.08 9.36
C TRP A 139 -1.74 -5.37 9.13
N HIS A 140 -0.92 -5.12 10.15
CA HIS A 140 0.53 -5.27 10.06
C HIS A 140 1.17 -5.58 11.41
N SER A 141 2.37 -6.17 11.38
CA SER A 141 3.23 -6.39 12.54
C SER A 141 4.64 -5.82 12.37
N ASP A 142 5.03 -5.51 11.15
CA ASP A 142 6.34 -4.93 10.83
C ASP A 142 6.24 -3.42 10.72
N ALA A 143 7.35 -2.73 10.99
CA ALA A 143 7.50 -1.30 10.86
C ALA A 143 8.77 -0.95 10.10
N VAL A 144 8.84 0.28 9.58
CA VAL A 144 10.02 0.80 8.90
C VAL A 144 10.45 2.12 9.52
N ASP A 145 11.73 2.46 9.37
CA ASP A 145 12.17 3.83 9.60
C ASP A 145 11.77 4.74 8.44
N LEU A 146 11.71 6.03 8.70
CA LEU A 146 11.49 7.03 7.67
C LEU A 146 12.69 7.09 6.73
N PRO A 147 12.55 6.87 5.41
CA PRO A 147 13.65 7.00 4.47
C PRO A 147 14.26 8.42 4.50
N ALA A 148 15.56 8.50 4.28
CA ALA A 148 16.27 9.79 4.23
C ALA A 148 15.69 10.70 3.13
N GLY A 149 15.34 11.93 3.49
CA GLY A 149 14.72 12.90 2.59
C GLY A 149 13.23 12.72 2.34
N ALA A 150 12.61 11.67 2.90
CA ALA A 150 11.17 11.50 2.84
C ALA A 150 10.44 12.40 3.86
N THR A 151 9.20 12.72 3.56
CA THR A 151 8.29 13.45 4.45
C THR A 151 7.40 12.46 5.19
N LEU A 152 7.44 12.48 6.54
CA LEU A 152 6.48 11.72 7.36
C LEU A 152 5.09 12.32 7.17
N LEU A 153 4.11 11.48 6.85
CA LEU A 153 2.73 11.90 6.60
C LEU A 153 1.78 11.49 7.73
N ALA A 154 2.00 10.31 8.32
CA ALA A 154 1.13 9.80 9.37
C ALA A 154 1.91 8.93 10.36
N SER A 155 1.44 8.87 11.61
CA SER A 155 2.04 8.11 12.70
C SER A 155 0.99 7.58 13.66
N THR A 156 1.35 6.54 14.43
CA THR A 156 0.71 6.12 15.67
C THR A 156 1.76 6.03 16.78
N ASP A 157 1.32 5.88 18.03
CA ASP A 157 2.25 5.67 19.14
C ASP A 157 3.01 4.34 19.02
N ALA A 158 2.36 3.31 18.45
CA ALA A 158 2.95 1.99 18.25
C ALA A 158 3.89 1.95 17.03
N THR A 159 3.55 2.68 15.97
CA THR A 159 4.30 2.67 14.70
C THR A 159 4.54 4.11 14.25
N PRO A 160 5.74 4.65 14.49
CA PRO A 160 6.06 6.07 14.19
C PRO A 160 5.95 6.43 12.70
N VAL A 161 6.08 5.47 11.79
CA VAL A 161 5.98 5.69 10.34
C VAL A 161 4.82 4.89 9.78
N GLN A 162 3.65 5.51 9.77
CA GLN A 162 2.41 4.93 9.21
C GLN A 162 2.19 5.32 7.75
N ALA A 163 2.75 6.44 7.32
CA ALA A 163 2.77 6.85 5.93
C ALA A 163 3.91 7.84 5.68
N PHE A 164 4.48 7.79 4.49
CA PHE A 164 5.49 8.75 4.05
C PHE A 164 5.40 9.03 2.55
N ARG A 165 5.98 10.18 2.15
CA ARG A 165 6.19 10.56 0.75
C ARG A 165 7.66 10.74 0.45
N ALA A 166 8.12 10.14 -0.66
CA ALA A 166 9.44 10.33 -1.23
C ALA A 166 9.29 10.74 -2.70
N GLY A 167 9.41 12.02 -3.01
CA GLY A 167 9.16 12.55 -4.34
C GLY A 167 7.73 12.27 -4.83
N SER A 168 7.61 11.55 -5.95
CA SER A 168 6.34 11.12 -6.53
C SER A 168 5.73 9.87 -5.88
N ALA A 169 6.50 9.17 -5.05
CA ALA A 169 6.06 7.95 -4.39
C ALA A 169 5.46 8.25 -3.01
N VAL A 170 4.39 7.54 -2.67
CA VAL A 170 3.75 7.55 -1.36
C VAL A 170 3.55 6.13 -0.86
N GLY A 171 3.81 5.90 0.42
CA GLY A 171 3.56 4.64 1.09
C GLY A 171 2.61 4.81 2.26
N THR A 172 1.70 3.84 2.46
CA THR A 172 0.82 3.73 3.63
C THR A 172 0.96 2.34 4.26
N GLN A 173 1.15 2.27 5.57
CA GLN A 173 1.18 1.01 6.30
C GLN A 173 -0.24 0.47 6.53
N PHE A 174 -1.20 1.36 6.69
CA PHE A 174 -2.63 1.07 6.79
C PHE A 174 -3.29 1.00 5.41
N HIS A 175 -4.55 0.54 5.39
CA HIS A 175 -5.30 0.23 4.18
C HIS A 175 -6.38 1.28 3.91
N LEU A 176 -6.26 1.98 2.78
CA LEU A 176 -7.28 2.89 2.23
C LEU A 176 -8.09 2.23 1.12
N GLU A 177 -7.55 1.16 0.53
CA GLU A 177 -8.11 0.48 -0.63
C GLU A 177 -9.16 -0.56 -0.29
N VAL A 178 -9.28 -0.94 0.98
CA VAL A 178 -10.18 -1.99 1.43
C VAL A 178 -11.61 -1.49 1.49
N ASP A 179 -12.51 -2.19 0.80
CA ASP A 179 -13.95 -2.03 0.91
C ASP A 179 -14.58 -3.20 1.71
N PRO A 180 -15.88 -3.17 2.04
CA PRO A 180 -16.52 -4.24 2.80
C PRO A 180 -16.37 -5.63 2.15
N THR A 181 -16.34 -5.71 0.82
CA THR A 181 -16.21 -6.98 0.10
C THR A 181 -14.81 -7.57 0.29
N VAL A 182 -13.78 -6.72 0.17
CA VAL A 182 -12.38 -7.13 0.39
C VAL A 182 -12.18 -7.54 1.86
N LEU A 183 -12.70 -6.77 2.81
CA LEU A 183 -12.58 -7.12 4.23
C LEU A 183 -13.32 -8.43 4.57
N ASP A 184 -14.50 -8.67 4.02
CA ASP A 184 -15.21 -9.95 4.22
C ASP A 184 -14.41 -11.14 3.65
N LEU A 185 -13.72 -10.94 2.52
CA LEU A 185 -12.79 -11.94 1.97
C LEU A 185 -11.62 -12.19 2.94
N TRP A 186 -10.99 -11.15 3.48
CA TRP A 186 -9.89 -11.28 4.46
C TRP A 186 -10.33 -12.04 5.71
N LEU A 187 -11.48 -11.65 6.30
CA LEU A 187 -12.02 -12.30 7.50
C LEU A 187 -12.54 -13.73 7.25
N SER A 188 -12.64 -14.14 5.99
CA SER A 188 -13.01 -15.51 5.57
C SER A 188 -11.79 -16.32 5.13
N THR A 189 -10.61 -15.70 5.03
CA THR A 189 -9.36 -16.34 4.62
C THR A 189 -8.61 -16.83 5.87
N PRO A 190 -8.44 -18.15 6.06
CA PRO A 190 -7.85 -18.69 7.28
C PRO A 190 -6.48 -18.11 7.64
N GLN A 191 -5.63 -17.83 6.64
CA GLN A 191 -4.30 -17.28 6.83
C GLN A 191 -4.34 -15.84 7.38
N MET A 192 -5.35 -15.05 7.01
CA MET A 192 -5.50 -13.65 7.48
C MET A 192 -5.91 -13.58 8.95
N VAL A 193 -6.64 -14.56 9.44
CA VAL A 193 -7.19 -14.59 10.82
C VAL A 193 -6.49 -15.59 11.73
N ALA A 194 -5.38 -16.19 11.28
CA ALA A 194 -4.71 -17.28 11.99
C ALA A 194 -4.24 -16.89 13.40
N ASP A 195 -3.83 -15.63 13.57
CA ASP A 195 -3.31 -15.10 14.84
C ASP A 195 -4.35 -14.28 15.62
N LEU A 196 -5.61 -14.25 15.16
CA LEU A 196 -6.72 -13.54 15.81
C LEU A 196 -7.64 -14.50 16.55
N ASP A 197 -8.12 -14.07 17.72
CA ASP A 197 -9.20 -14.80 18.37
C ASP A 197 -10.58 -14.50 17.74
N PRO A 198 -11.61 -15.33 17.99
CA PRO A 198 -12.94 -15.12 17.43
C PRO A 198 -13.60 -13.79 17.80
N ASP A 199 -13.30 -13.23 18.97
CA ASP A 199 -13.86 -11.97 19.44
C ASP A 199 -13.21 -10.79 18.71
N GLU A 200 -11.90 -10.86 18.42
CA GLU A 200 -11.19 -9.88 17.59
C GLU A 200 -11.75 -9.86 16.16
N VAL A 201 -11.92 -11.03 15.55
CA VAL A 201 -12.55 -11.15 14.21
C VAL A 201 -13.96 -10.56 14.20
N ALA A 202 -14.75 -10.85 15.25
CA ALA A 202 -16.11 -10.32 15.38
C ALA A 202 -16.09 -8.79 15.55
N ALA A 203 -15.18 -8.24 16.34
CA ALA A 203 -15.02 -6.80 16.55
C ALA A 203 -14.63 -6.08 15.25
N ILE A 204 -13.68 -6.62 14.48
CA ILE A 204 -13.31 -6.07 13.16
C ILE A 204 -14.51 -6.09 12.21
N ARG A 205 -15.23 -7.21 12.14
CA ARG A 205 -16.44 -7.35 11.30
C ARG A 205 -17.53 -6.36 11.69
N LEU A 206 -17.77 -6.15 13.00
CA LEU A 206 -18.74 -5.19 13.50
C LEU A 206 -18.33 -3.76 13.16
N GLY A 207 -17.06 -3.41 13.37
CA GLY A 207 -16.49 -2.09 13.09
C GLY A 207 -16.49 -1.72 11.62
N SER A 208 -16.42 -2.72 10.71
CA SER A 208 -16.28 -2.49 9.27
C SER A 208 -17.36 -1.58 8.68
N ARG A 209 -18.63 -1.81 9.04
CA ARG A 209 -19.76 -1.05 8.51
C ARG A 209 -19.70 0.44 8.85
N GLN A 210 -19.22 0.76 10.05
CA GLN A 210 -19.12 2.14 10.51
C GLN A 210 -17.85 2.81 9.96
N HIS A 211 -16.69 2.17 10.15
CA HIS A 211 -15.40 2.80 9.89
C HIS A 211 -15.08 2.88 8.40
N LEU A 212 -15.36 1.83 7.60
CA LEU A 212 -15.16 1.90 6.15
C LEU A 212 -16.11 2.92 5.51
N ALA A 213 -17.37 3.00 5.95
CA ALA A 213 -18.31 3.99 5.43
C ALA A 213 -17.88 5.44 5.75
N ALA A 214 -17.34 5.67 6.96
CA ALA A 214 -16.83 6.98 7.37
C ALA A 214 -15.53 7.38 6.64
N LEU A 215 -14.62 6.43 6.43
CA LEU A 215 -13.35 6.65 5.73
C LEU A 215 -13.51 6.84 4.22
N ARG A 216 -14.49 6.16 3.62
CA ARG A 216 -14.68 6.03 2.18
C ARG A 216 -14.62 7.34 1.39
N PRO A 217 -15.31 8.45 1.77
CA PRO A 217 -15.25 9.69 1.00
C PRO A 217 -13.84 10.28 0.93
N GLY A 218 -13.09 10.22 2.05
CA GLY A 218 -11.71 10.67 2.11
C GLY A 218 -10.77 9.79 1.30
N ALA A 219 -10.92 8.47 1.40
CA ALA A 219 -10.14 7.50 0.64
C ALA A 219 -10.36 7.65 -0.88
N ASP A 220 -11.62 7.78 -1.33
CA ASP A 220 -11.95 7.97 -2.74
C ASP A 220 -11.30 9.25 -3.30
N LEU A 221 -11.34 10.37 -2.58
CA LEU A 221 -10.72 11.63 -3.00
C LEU A 221 -9.18 11.52 -2.99
N GLY A 222 -8.60 10.91 -1.98
CA GLY A 222 -7.16 10.69 -1.89
C GLY A 222 -6.64 9.82 -3.03
N LEU A 223 -7.29 8.68 -3.28
CA LEU A 223 -6.94 7.78 -4.38
C LEU A 223 -7.19 8.43 -5.76
N ALA A 224 -8.21 9.28 -5.88
CA ALA A 224 -8.43 10.06 -7.10
C ALA A 224 -7.29 11.05 -7.36
N SER A 225 -6.68 11.64 -6.32
CA SER A 225 -5.50 12.51 -6.47
C SER A 225 -4.28 11.75 -7.02
N PHE A 226 -4.05 10.54 -6.52
CA PHE A 226 -3.02 9.63 -7.07
C PHE A 226 -3.30 9.30 -8.54
N ALA A 227 -4.54 8.90 -8.84
CA ALA A 227 -4.95 8.58 -10.21
C ALA A 227 -4.84 9.79 -11.18
N ALA A 228 -5.04 11.01 -10.70
CA ALA A 228 -4.82 12.22 -11.49
C ALA A 228 -3.34 12.35 -11.89
N ALA A 229 -2.41 12.18 -10.96
CA ALA A 229 -0.98 12.20 -11.26
C ALA A 229 -0.57 11.10 -12.26
N VAL A 230 -1.19 9.91 -12.18
CA VAL A 230 -0.97 8.82 -13.14
C VAL A 230 -1.47 9.22 -14.54
N ARG A 231 -2.66 9.84 -14.65
CA ARG A 231 -3.24 10.26 -15.94
C ARG A 231 -2.40 11.30 -16.66
N GLU A 232 -1.67 12.15 -15.96
CA GLU A 232 -0.75 13.13 -16.55
C GLU A 232 0.43 12.48 -17.30
N ARG A 233 0.72 11.19 -17.00
CA ARG A 233 1.81 10.43 -17.62
C ARG A 233 1.34 9.35 -18.61
N ALA A 234 0.03 9.06 -18.69
CA ALA A 234 -0.55 7.97 -19.49
C ALA A 234 -0.55 8.20 -21.04
#